data_89ed97c83feec63471d065d09c342063
#
_entry.id   89ed97c83feec63471d065d09c342063
#
_cell.length_a   1.000
_cell.length_b   1.000
_cell.length_c   1.000
_cell.angle_alpha   90.00
_cell.angle_beta   90.00
_cell.angle_gamma   90.00
#
_symmetry.space_group_name_H-M   'P 1'
#
loop_
_entity.id
_entity.type
_entity.pdbx_description
1 polymer ?
#
loop_
_entity_poly.entity_id
_entity_poly.type
_entity_poly.pdbx_seq_one_letter_code
_entity_poly.pdbx_strand_id
1 'polypeptide(L)'
;MSALAFTDVAKEKAYIIKMLGAVSRGTGSGKRTIIWIEPSEPNQTPRTDLAGNTTYLPSPRVDWTERDRTLNRAYCWHELGHHHASQTPYVDYLRDNDVDMASEHAMQLNVLDDVWQEHITSADFEGAGQDLSYCQGYHASKTIKELEGKDVSTLPAKSKVALKLFALTYIARSDWQTHIDRSPWETLQEISDK
;
A
#
# COMPACT_ATOMS: atom_id res chain seq x y z
N MET A 1 0.52 13.31 28.93
CA MET A 1 0.91 13.49 27.51
C MET A 1 1.44 14.90 27.34
N SER A 2 2.63 15.10 26.77
CA SER A 2 3.20 16.43 26.59
C SER A 2 2.49 17.17 25.44
N ALA A 3 2.37 18.50 25.54
CA ALA A 3 1.79 19.35 24.49
C ALA A 3 2.52 19.19 23.13
N LEU A 4 3.82 18.87 23.14
CA LEU A 4 4.63 18.57 21.94
C LEU A 4 4.12 17.33 21.18
N ALA A 5 3.79 16.25 21.89
CA ALA A 5 3.30 15.02 21.26
C ALA A 5 1.94 15.21 20.56
N PHE A 6 1.07 16.02 21.13
CA PHE A 6 -0.22 16.36 20.52
C PHE A 6 -0.04 17.21 19.26
N THR A 7 0.93 18.12 19.26
CA THR A 7 1.26 18.96 18.10
C THR A 7 1.75 18.11 16.91
N ASP A 8 2.48 17.03 17.16
CA ASP A 8 3.01 16.16 16.11
C ASP A 8 1.92 15.30 15.45
N VAL A 9 0.95 14.79 16.20
CA VAL A 9 -0.23 14.08 15.64
C VAL A 9 -1.05 15.02 14.76
N ALA A 10 -1.29 16.25 15.23
CA ALA A 10 -2.05 17.23 14.46
C ALA A 10 -1.33 17.61 13.14
N LYS A 11 -0.01 17.75 13.16
CA LYS A 11 0.80 18.00 11.97
C LYS A 11 0.75 16.85 10.99
N GLU A 12 0.85 15.60 11.47
CA GLU A 12 0.77 14.41 10.63
C GLU A 12 -0.62 14.29 9.97
N LYS A 13 -1.70 14.45 10.74
CA LYS A 13 -3.06 14.50 10.17
C LYS A 13 -3.21 15.60 9.12
N ALA A 14 -2.69 16.80 9.39
CA ALA A 14 -2.72 17.90 8.45
C ALA A 14 -1.93 17.61 7.17
N TYR A 15 -0.79 16.92 7.28
CA TYR A 15 -0.01 16.48 6.14
C TYR A 15 -0.80 15.50 5.26
N ILE A 16 -1.39 14.47 5.86
CA ILE A 16 -2.21 13.48 5.15
C ILE A 16 -3.43 14.14 4.46
N ILE A 17 -4.07 15.10 5.11
CA ILE A 17 -5.16 15.88 4.48
C ILE A 17 -4.66 16.68 3.28
N LYS A 18 -3.43 17.20 3.32
CA LYS A 18 -2.82 17.88 2.16
C LYS A 18 -2.54 16.90 1.02
N MET A 19 -2.09 15.67 1.31
CA MET A 19 -1.94 14.60 0.32
C MET A 19 -3.27 14.35 -0.39
N LEU A 20 -4.36 14.16 0.35
CA LEU A 20 -5.71 14.00 -0.22
C LEU A 20 -6.09 15.19 -1.11
N GLY A 21 -5.81 16.41 -0.67
CA GLY A 21 -6.06 17.62 -1.45
C GLY A 21 -5.25 17.68 -2.74
N ALA A 22 -4.02 17.19 -2.76
CA ALA A 22 -3.19 17.11 -3.95
C ALA A 22 -3.74 16.09 -4.95
N VAL A 23 -4.04 14.88 -4.51
CA VAL A 23 -4.65 13.81 -5.31
C VAL A 23 -6.00 14.24 -5.88
N SER A 24 -6.85 14.87 -5.09
CA SER A 24 -8.19 15.32 -5.52
C SER A 24 -8.15 16.38 -6.61
N ARG A 25 -7.14 17.25 -6.63
CA ARG A 25 -6.98 18.27 -7.69
C ARG A 25 -6.59 17.65 -9.03
N GLY A 26 -5.80 16.57 -8.99
CA GLY A 26 -5.35 15.89 -10.22
C GLY A 26 -6.46 15.14 -10.96
N THR A 27 -7.52 14.74 -10.27
CA THR A 27 -8.52 13.82 -10.82
C THR A 27 -9.86 14.46 -11.20
N GLY A 28 -10.08 15.74 -10.85
CA GLY A 28 -11.35 16.42 -11.12
C GLY A 28 -12.59 15.77 -10.46
N SER A 29 -12.38 14.75 -9.66
CA SER A 29 -13.45 14.00 -9.01
C SER A 29 -13.93 14.71 -7.74
N GLY A 30 -15.19 14.48 -7.38
CA GLY A 30 -15.89 15.16 -6.30
C GLY A 30 -15.24 15.11 -4.92
N LYS A 31 -15.93 15.64 -3.92
CA LYS A 31 -15.43 15.70 -2.53
C LYS A 31 -15.11 14.30 -2.02
N ARG A 32 -13.87 14.11 -1.57
CA ARG A 32 -13.37 12.87 -0.95
C ARG A 32 -13.33 13.01 0.56
N THR A 33 -13.50 11.89 1.24
CA THR A 33 -13.56 11.84 2.71
C THR A 33 -12.46 10.92 3.24
N ILE A 34 -11.76 11.36 4.28
CA ILE A 34 -10.91 10.48 5.10
C ILE A 34 -11.72 10.09 6.34
N ILE A 35 -11.76 8.78 6.60
CA ILE A 35 -12.21 8.21 7.87
C ILE A 35 -11.00 7.67 8.60
N TRP A 36 -10.76 8.15 9.81
CA TRP A 36 -9.66 7.71 10.63
C TRP A 36 -10.02 6.40 11.34
N ILE A 37 -9.19 5.37 11.13
CA ILE A 37 -9.26 4.11 11.86
C ILE A 37 -8.59 4.33 13.21
N GLU A 38 -9.36 4.21 14.29
CA GLU A 38 -8.83 4.41 15.63
C GLU A 38 -8.11 3.15 16.15
N PRO A 39 -7.13 3.31 17.07
CA PRO A 39 -6.36 2.18 17.62
C PRO A 39 -7.20 1.11 18.33
N SER A 40 -8.41 1.46 18.74
CA SER A 40 -9.37 0.52 19.35
C SER A 40 -10.03 -0.43 18.36
N GLU A 41 -9.78 -0.24 17.06
CA GLU A 41 -10.33 -1.05 15.96
C GLU A 41 -9.23 -1.92 15.32
N PRO A 42 -8.66 -2.90 16.03
CA PRO A 42 -7.42 -3.60 15.63
C PRO A 42 -7.53 -4.43 14.35
N ASN A 43 -8.75 -4.72 13.90
CA ASN A 43 -9.00 -5.56 12.72
C ASN A 43 -9.28 -4.75 11.46
N GLN A 44 -9.19 -3.42 11.52
CA GLN A 44 -9.39 -2.59 10.35
C GLN A 44 -8.04 -2.30 9.67
N THR A 45 -7.96 -2.65 8.39
CA THR A 45 -6.84 -2.30 7.53
C THR A 45 -7.11 -1.00 6.78
N PRO A 46 -6.09 -0.25 6.39
CA PRO A 46 -6.23 0.81 5.40
C PRO A 46 -6.96 0.28 4.17
N ARG A 47 -7.85 1.06 3.61
CA ARG A 47 -8.60 0.68 2.41
C ARG A 47 -9.27 1.88 1.76
N THR A 48 -9.53 1.75 0.48
CA THR A 48 -10.25 2.75 -0.32
C THR A 48 -11.57 2.19 -0.82
N ASP A 49 -12.65 2.94 -0.60
CA ASP A 49 -13.94 2.76 -1.24
C ASP A 49 -14.04 3.75 -2.40
N LEU A 50 -13.78 3.26 -3.61
CA LEU A 50 -13.82 4.06 -4.83
C LEU A 50 -15.25 4.55 -5.13
N ALA A 51 -16.25 3.72 -4.89
CA ALA A 51 -17.65 4.06 -5.15
C ALA A 51 -18.15 5.15 -4.19
N GLY A 52 -17.76 5.06 -2.90
CA GLY A 52 -18.11 6.03 -1.88
C GLY A 52 -17.17 7.23 -1.79
N ASN A 53 -16.15 7.33 -2.64
CA ASN A 53 -15.12 8.37 -2.54
C ASN A 53 -14.53 8.52 -1.13
N THR A 54 -14.34 7.40 -0.42
CA THR A 54 -13.92 7.38 0.97
C THR A 54 -12.65 6.55 1.14
N THR A 55 -11.68 7.11 1.87
CA THR A 55 -10.46 6.41 2.23
C THR A 55 -10.38 6.24 3.74
N TYR A 56 -10.14 5.02 4.19
CA TYR A 56 -9.98 4.66 5.60
C TYR A 56 -8.50 4.56 5.92
N LEU A 57 -8.00 5.41 6.80
CA LEU A 57 -6.57 5.52 7.12
C LEU A 57 -6.33 5.39 8.62
N PRO A 58 -5.20 4.79 9.03
CA PRO A 58 -4.85 4.72 10.45
C PRO A 58 -4.71 6.12 11.05
N SER A 59 -5.31 6.33 12.21
CA SER A 59 -5.15 7.57 12.97
C SER A 59 -3.72 7.67 13.49
N PRO A 60 -2.94 8.73 13.17
CA PRO A 60 -1.62 8.93 13.73
C PRO A 60 -1.61 8.95 15.25
N ARG A 61 -0.58 8.36 15.87
CA ARG A 61 -0.46 8.21 17.31
C ARG A 61 0.74 8.98 17.86
N VAL A 62 0.65 9.39 19.10
CA VAL A 62 1.72 10.13 19.81
C VAL A 62 2.96 9.28 20.07
N ASP A 63 2.80 7.97 20.17
CA ASP A 63 3.86 7.00 20.47
C ASP A 63 4.54 6.44 19.21
N TRP A 64 4.13 6.87 18.02
CA TRP A 64 4.76 6.45 16.78
C TRP A 64 6.18 6.98 16.62
N THR A 65 7.08 6.08 16.24
CA THR A 65 8.42 6.41 15.79
C THR A 65 8.38 7.06 14.40
N GLU A 66 9.50 7.62 13.94
CA GLU A 66 9.58 8.12 12.55
C GLU A 66 9.35 6.98 11.53
N ARG A 67 9.83 5.76 11.82
CA ARG A 67 9.53 4.59 11.00
C ARG A 67 8.02 4.35 10.88
N ASP A 68 7.29 4.38 12.00
CA ASP A 68 5.85 4.13 12.00
C ASP A 68 5.10 5.21 11.21
N ARG A 69 5.55 6.45 11.29
CA ARG A 69 5.01 7.57 10.50
C ARG A 69 5.27 7.41 9.01
N THR A 70 6.49 7.02 8.63
CA THR A 70 6.83 6.77 7.22
C THR A 70 6.01 5.63 6.64
N LEU A 71 5.85 4.52 7.37
CA LEU A 71 4.98 3.42 6.96
C LEU A 71 3.53 3.87 6.82
N ASN A 72 3.03 4.67 7.76
CA ASN A 72 1.67 5.21 7.67
C ASN A 72 1.49 6.13 6.46
N ARG A 73 2.45 7.00 6.16
CA ARG A 73 2.41 7.85 4.96
C ARG A 73 2.39 7.00 3.70
N ALA A 74 3.18 5.93 3.64
CA ALA A 74 3.16 5.00 2.51
C ALA A 74 1.78 4.34 2.32
N TYR A 75 1.15 3.87 3.39
CA TYR A 75 -0.22 3.35 3.31
C TYR A 75 -1.21 4.44 2.85
N CYS A 76 -1.03 5.67 3.32
CA CYS A 76 -1.86 6.77 2.84
C CYS A 76 -1.66 7.03 1.34
N TRP A 77 -0.43 7.03 0.84
CA TRP A 77 -0.14 7.16 -0.59
C TRP A 77 -0.74 6.03 -1.40
N HIS A 78 -0.62 4.79 -0.94
CA HIS A 78 -1.22 3.62 -1.59
C HIS A 78 -2.74 3.78 -1.71
N GLU A 79 -3.43 4.04 -0.61
CA GLU A 79 -4.89 4.16 -0.60
C GLU A 79 -5.39 5.39 -1.37
N LEU A 80 -4.70 6.51 -1.27
CA LEU A 80 -5.04 7.71 -2.04
C LEU A 80 -4.72 7.54 -3.52
N GLY A 81 -3.70 6.76 -3.84
CA GLY A 81 -3.31 6.41 -5.20
C GLY A 81 -4.43 5.70 -5.96
N HIS A 82 -5.23 4.87 -5.31
CA HIS A 82 -6.41 4.28 -5.93
C HIS A 82 -7.39 5.34 -6.45
N HIS A 83 -7.56 6.44 -5.74
CA HIS A 83 -8.37 7.55 -6.25
C HIS A 83 -7.69 8.32 -7.38
N HIS A 84 -6.35 8.29 -7.46
CA HIS A 84 -5.60 9.03 -8.45
C HIS A 84 -5.50 8.27 -9.77
N ALA A 85 -5.19 6.99 -9.69
CA ALA A 85 -4.72 6.24 -10.83
C ALA A 85 -5.38 4.88 -11.05
N SER A 86 -6.17 4.34 -10.09
CA SER A 86 -6.88 3.09 -10.33
C SER A 86 -7.82 3.24 -11.52
N GLN A 87 -7.71 2.31 -12.43
CA GLN A 87 -8.41 2.39 -13.69
C GLN A 87 -9.90 2.07 -13.53
N THR A 88 -10.77 2.98 -13.96
CA THR A 88 -12.20 2.66 -14.09
C THR A 88 -12.42 1.33 -14.82
N PRO A 89 -11.69 1.00 -15.91
CA PRO A 89 -11.79 -0.29 -16.56
C PRO A 89 -11.54 -1.50 -15.66
N TYR A 90 -10.66 -1.39 -14.66
CA TYR A 90 -10.42 -2.48 -13.70
C TYR A 90 -11.65 -2.74 -12.82
N VAL A 91 -12.22 -1.69 -12.24
CA VAL A 91 -13.42 -1.78 -11.39
C VAL A 91 -14.62 -2.27 -12.20
N ASP A 92 -14.77 -1.74 -13.42
CA ASP A 92 -15.84 -2.14 -14.34
C ASP A 92 -15.67 -3.60 -14.76
N TYR A 93 -14.44 -4.05 -15.05
CA TYR A 93 -14.16 -5.45 -15.36
C TYR A 93 -14.56 -6.39 -14.22
N LEU A 94 -14.22 -6.08 -12.98
CA LEU A 94 -14.58 -6.91 -11.81
C LEU A 94 -16.11 -7.04 -11.69
N ARG A 95 -16.83 -5.92 -11.83
CA ARG A 95 -18.29 -5.87 -11.75
C ARG A 95 -18.96 -6.61 -12.93
N ASP A 96 -18.53 -6.30 -14.16
CA ASP A 96 -19.20 -6.76 -15.37
C ASP A 96 -18.96 -8.25 -15.65
N ASN A 97 -17.92 -8.82 -15.04
CA ASN A 97 -17.60 -10.25 -15.15
C ASN A 97 -17.98 -11.03 -13.87
N ASP A 98 -18.66 -10.39 -12.91
CA ASP A 98 -19.08 -11.01 -11.64
C ASP A 98 -17.92 -11.74 -10.94
N VAL A 99 -16.75 -11.10 -10.90
CA VAL A 99 -15.54 -11.71 -10.34
C VAL A 99 -15.69 -11.87 -8.84
N ASP A 100 -15.59 -13.11 -8.37
CA ASP A 100 -15.53 -13.38 -6.93
C ASP A 100 -14.29 -12.72 -6.31
N MET A 101 -14.52 -11.72 -5.46
CA MET A 101 -13.45 -10.95 -4.79
C MET A 101 -12.60 -11.79 -3.82
N ALA A 102 -13.06 -12.99 -3.44
CA ALA A 102 -12.27 -13.93 -2.66
C ALA A 102 -11.40 -14.86 -3.54
N SER A 103 -11.55 -14.79 -4.86
CA SER A 103 -10.82 -15.63 -5.81
C SER A 103 -9.35 -15.24 -5.93
N GLU A 104 -8.53 -16.19 -6.38
CA GLU A 104 -7.14 -15.94 -6.75
C GLU A 104 -7.05 -14.95 -7.91
N HIS A 105 -7.98 -15.00 -8.86
CA HIS A 105 -8.04 -14.10 -9.99
C HIS A 105 -8.25 -12.63 -9.55
N ALA A 106 -9.20 -12.38 -8.63
CA ALA A 106 -9.40 -11.04 -8.06
C ALA A 106 -8.14 -10.55 -7.32
N MET A 107 -7.48 -11.42 -6.56
CA MET A 107 -6.22 -11.07 -5.88
C MET A 107 -5.12 -10.68 -6.88
N GLN A 108 -4.97 -11.41 -7.98
CA GLN A 108 -3.97 -11.10 -9.02
C GLN A 108 -4.26 -9.75 -9.67
N LEU A 109 -5.51 -9.49 -10.03
CA LEU A 109 -5.94 -8.22 -10.62
C LEU A 109 -5.71 -7.05 -9.66
N ASN A 110 -6.04 -7.21 -8.39
CA ASN A 110 -5.80 -6.18 -7.38
C ASN A 110 -4.31 -5.84 -7.27
N VAL A 111 -3.46 -6.87 -7.21
CA VAL A 111 -2.01 -6.67 -7.14
C VAL A 111 -1.46 -5.93 -8.37
N LEU A 112 -2.00 -6.20 -9.56
CA LEU A 112 -1.62 -5.47 -10.78
C LEU A 112 -2.09 -4.02 -10.76
N ASP A 113 -3.31 -3.76 -10.28
CA ASP A 113 -3.81 -2.41 -10.10
C ASP A 113 -2.98 -1.63 -9.07
N ASP A 114 -2.60 -2.28 -7.96
CA ASP A 114 -1.70 -1.70 -6.94
C ASP A 114 -0.37 -1.25 -7.55
N VAL A 115 0.27 -2.11 -8.35
CA VAL A 115 1.54 -1.77 -9.03
C VAL A 115 1.36 -0.58 -9.96
N TRP A 116 0.28 -0.60 -10.76
CA TRP A 116 -0.01 0.46 -11.71
C TRP A 116 -0.28 1.80 -11.03
N GLN A 117 -1.19 1.82 -10.05
CA GLN A 117 -1.54 3.05 -9.35
C GLN A 117 -0.35 3.63 -8.57
N GLU A 118 0.47 2.79 -7.94
CA GLU A 118 1.67 3.24 -7.25
C GLU A 118 2.72 3.82 -8.21
N HIS A 119 2.84 3.26 -9.42
CA HIS A 119 3.70 3.81 -10.46
C HIS A 119 3.29 5.23 -10.83
N ILE A 120 2.02 5.44 -11.17
CA ILE A 120 1.51 6.75 -11.54
C ILE A 120 1.60 7.73 -10.36
N THR A 121 1.20 7.29 -9.16
CA THR A 121 1.27 8.13 -7.96
C THR A 121 2.70 8.55 -7.64
N SER A 122 3.67 7.66 -7.79
CA SER A 122 5.10 7.97 -7.57
C SER A 122 5.66 8.91 -8.63
N ALA A 123 5.21 8.81 -9.87
CA ALA A 123 5.62 9.72 -10.94
C ALA A 123 5.08 11.14 -10.72
N ASP A 124 3.84 11.25 -10.25
CA ASP A 124 3.19 12.54 -10.04
C ASP A 124 3.52 13.20 -8.69
N PHE A 125 3.90 12.40 -7.69
CA PHE A 125 4.21 12.86 -6.33
C PHE A 125 5.52 12.27 -5.83
N GLU A 126 6.61 13.03 -5.88
CA GLU A 126 7.96 12.59 -5.49
C GLU A 126 8.01 11.99 -4.07
N GLY A 127 7.29 12.60 -3.11
CA GLY A 127 7.21 12.08 -1.74
C GLY A 127 6.52 10.71 -1.65
N ALA A 128 5.59 10.41 -2.56
CA ALA A 128 4.96 9.10 -2.63
C ALA A 128 5.96 8.02 -3.00
N GLY A 129 6.79 8.26 -4.00
CA GLY A 129 7.81 7.30 -4.42
C GLY A 129 8.77 6.92 -3.30
N GLN A 130 9.19 7.89 -2.49
CA GLN A 130 10.08 7.67 -1.36
C GLN A 130 9.41 6.85 -0.24
N ASP A 131 8.22 7.25 0.20
CA ASP A 131 7.49 6.57 1.28
C ASP A 131 7.08 5.15 0.87
N LEU A 132 6.58 4.95 -0.35
CA LEU A 132 6.20 3.64 -0.89
C LEU A 132 7.40 2.71 -1.01
N SER A 133 8.54 3.19 -1.53
CA SER A 133 9.78 2.40 -1.62
C SER A 133 10.26 1.95 -0.25
N TYR A 134 10.21 2.84 0.75
CA TYR A 134 10.57 2.49 2.12
C TYR A 134 9.65 1.39 2.69
N CYS A 135 8.35 1.53 2.52
CA CYS A 135 7.34 0.58 3.00
C CYS A 135 7.54 -0.81 2.38
N GLN A 136 7.78 -0.83 1.11
CA GLN A 136 8.00 -2.07 0.37
C GLN A 136 9.28 -2.77 0.85
N GLY A 137 10.40 -2.06 0.97
CA GLY A 137 11.65 -2.62 1.51
C GLY A 137 11.48 -3.16 2.93
N TYR A 138 10.71 -2.47 3.77
CA TYR A 138 10.39 -2.93 5.11
C TYR A 138 9.61 -4.25 5.10
N HIS A 139 8.55 -4.36 4.30
CA HIS A 139 7.74 -5.58 4.21
C HIS A 139 8.52 -6.75 3.63
N ALA A 140 9.37 -6.51 2.64
CA ALA A 140 10.25 -7.54 2.11
C ALA A 140 11.19 -8.10 3.17
N SER A 141 11.93 -7.21 3.82
CA SER A 141 12.86 -7.60 4.88
C SER A 141 12.17 -8.35 6.02
N LYS A 142 10.94 -7.95 6.35
CA LYS A 142 10.12 -8.64 7.34
C LYS A 142 9.73 -10.05 6.86
N THR A 143 9.25 -10.18 5.61
CA THR A 143 8.85 -11.46 5.02
C THR A 143 10.04 -12.42 4.93
N ILE A 144 11.22 -11.96 4.51
CA ILE A 144 12.44 -12.75 4.49
C ILE A 144 12.74 -13.31 5.88
N LYS A 145 12.72 -12.46 6.89
CA LYS A 145 12.94 -12.85 8.29
C LYS A 145 11.93 -13.90 8.79
N GLU A 146 10.67 -13.75 8.41
CA GLU A 146 9.61 -14.68 8.78
C GLU A 146 9.74 -16.04 8.09
N LEU A 147 10.39 -16.08 6.91
CA LEU A 147 10.64 -17.29 6.13
C LEU A 147 11.99 -17.93 6.46
N GLU A 148 12.87 -17.25 7.20
CA GLU A 148 14.18 -17.77 7.56
C GLU A 148 14.07 -19.11 8.28
N GLY A 149 14.77 -20.13 7.77
CA GLY A 149 14.77 -21.49 8.31
C GLY A 149 13.48 -22.30 8.04
N LYS A 150 12.51 -21.75 7.30
CA LYS A 150 11.30 -22.49 6.92
C LYS A 150 11.45 -23.15 5.55
N ASP A 151 10.92 -24.35 5.42
CA ASP A 151 10.76 -24.99 4.11
C ASP A 151 9.54 -24.42 3.39
N VAL A 152 9.78 -23.54 2.41
CA VAL A 152 8.74 -22.87 1.65
C VAL A 152 7.89 -23.87 0.85
N SER A 153 8.45 -25.05 0.51
CA SER A 153 7.71 -26.10 -0.19
C SER A 153 6.51 -26.61 0.60
N THR A 154 6.56 -26.48 1.94
CA THR A 154 5.49 -26.92 2.85
C THR A 154 4.38 -25.88 3.06
N LEU A 155 4.53 -24.67 2.55
CA LEU A 155 3.52 -23.63 2.69
C LEU A 155 2.22 -24.02 1.95
N PRO A 156 1.05 -23.58 2.45
CA PRO A 156 -0.21 -23.71 1.73
C PRO A 156 -0.13 -23.10 0.33
N ALA A 157 -0.79 -23.71 -0.65
CA ALA A 157 -0.78 -23.27 -2.04
C ALA A 157 -1.08 -21.77 -2.19
N LYS A 158 -2.10 -21.25 -1.49
CA LYS A 158 -2.46 -19.81 -1.47
C LYS A 158 -1.31 -18.93 -0.98
N SER A 159 -0.56 -19.37 0.03
CA SER A 159 0.59 -18.64 0.56
C SER A 159 1.76 -18.61 -0.42
N LYS A 160 1.99 -19.71 -1.16
CA LYS A 160 3.01 -19.75 -2.22
C LYS A 160 2.66 -18.80 -3.37
N VAL A 161 1.41 -18.78 -3.81
CA VAL A 161 0.94 -17.85 -4.83
C VAL A 161 1.10 -16.40 -4.37
N ALA A 162 0.68 -16.09 -3.15
CA ALA A 162 0.85 -14.76 -2.57
C ALA A 162 2.33 -14.33 -2.52
N LEU A 163 3.23 -15.24 -2.10
CA LEU A 163 4.65 -14.97 -2.05
C LEU A 163 5.23 -14.69 -3.45
N LYS A 164 4.86 -15.50 -4.47
CA LYS A 164 5.28 -15.30 -5.86
C LYS A 164 4.79 -13.98 -6.42
N LEU A 165 3.52 -13.66 -6.22
CA LEU A 165 2.95 -12.38 -6.65
C LEU A 165 3.66 -11.22 -5.98
N PHE A 166 3.91 -11.32 -4.68
CA PHE A 166 4.65 -10.33 -3.94
C PHE A 166 6.05 -10.12 -4.51
N ALA A 167 6.81 -11.17 -4.79
CA ALA A 167 8.12 -11.08 -5.40
C ALA A 167 8.07 -10.46 -6.81
N LEU A 168 7.17 -10.92 -7.67
CA LEU A 168 7.02 -10.42 -9.04
C LEU A 168 6.62 -8.93 -9.09
N THR A 169 5.65 -8.53 -8.28
CA THR A 169 5.20 -7.14 -8.26
C THR A 169 6.27 -6.18 -7.77
N TYR A 170 7.16 -6.69 -6.99
CA TYR A 170 8.26 -5.90 -6.52
C TYR A 170 9.37 -5.73 -7.55
N ILE A 171 9.68 -6.76 -8.28
CA ILE A 171 10.58 -6.64 -9.43
C ILE A 171 10.03 -5.59 -10.39
N ALA A 172 8.72 -5.63 -10.69
CA ALA A 172 8.08 -4.61 -11.51
C ALA A 172 8.22 -3.19 -10.93
N ARG A 173 8.05 -3.03 -9.62
CA ARG A 173 8.25 -1.74 -8.96
C ARG A 173 9.71 -1.28 -8.98
N SER A 174 10.68 -2.19 -8.93
CA SER A 174 12.09 -1.85 -8.94
C SER A 174 12.58 -1.26 -10.26
N ASP A 175 11.85 -1.47 -11.34
CA ASP A 175 12.21 -0.97 -12.66
C ASP A 175 11.97 0.55 -12.81
N TRP A 176 11.08 1.12 -12.02
CA TRP A 176 10.76 2.54 -12.06
C TRP A 176 11.02 3.30 -10.75
N GLN A 177 11.27 2.59 -9.64
CA GLN A 177 11.66 3.22 -8.37
C GLN A 177 13.18 3.15 -8.18
N THR A 178 13.86 4.26 -8.39
CA THR A 178 15.31 4.36 -8.33
C THR A 178 15.92 4.19 -6.93
N HIS A 179 15.09 4.10 -5.89
CA HIS A 179 15.52 4.06 -4.48
C HIS A 179 15.30 2.68 -3.82
N ILE A 180 14.89 1.69 -4.59
CA ILE A 180 14.71 0.35 -4.04
C ILE A 180 16.06 -0.39 -3.99
N ASP A 181 16.41 -0.85 -2.80
CA ASP A 181 17.44 -1.87 -2.64
C ASP A 181 16.89 -3.21 -3.20
N ARG A 182 17.47 -3.71 -4.27
CA ARG A 182 17.05 -4.95 -4.95
C ARG A 182 17.43 -6.21 -4.19
N SER A 183 18.40 -6.16 -3.29
CA SER A 183 18.94 -7.34 -2.62
C SER A 183 17.89 -8.18 -1.86
N PRO A 184 16.90 -7.57 -1.17
CA PRO A 184 15.82 -8.35 -0.56
C PRO A 184 14.94 -9.13 -1.57
N TRP A 185 14.91 -8.68 -2.81
CA TRP A 185 14.00 -9.21 -3.87
C TRP A 185 14.62 -10.40 -4.58
N GLU A 186 15.88 -10.30 -4.88
CA GLU A 186 16.64 -11.43 -5.39
C GLU A 186 16.55 -12.59 -4.39
N THR A 187 16.66 -12.29 -3.09
CA THR A 187 16.49 -13.28 -2.02
C THR A 187 15.07 -13.84 -1.97
N LEU A 188 14.02 -13.00 -2.09
CA LEU A 188 12.62 -13.47 -2.10
C LEU A 188 12.31 -14.29 -3.34
N GLN A 189 12.83 -13.93 -4.49
CA GLN A 189 12.65 -14.70 -5.71
C GLN A 189 13.31 -16.08 -5.57
N GLU A 190 14.54 -16.15 -5.10
CA GLU A 190 15.23 -17.42 -4.82
C GLU A 190 14.44 -18.31 -3.84
N ILE A 191 13.82 -17.71 -2.82
CA ILE A 191 12.96 -18.42 -1.86
C ILE A 191 11.67 -18.91 -2.54
N SER A 192 11.07 -18.10 -3.39
CA SER A 192 9.79 -18.42 -4.05
C SER A 192 9.92 -19.48 -5.15
N ASP A 193 11.12 -19.68 -5.68
CA ASP A 193 11.41 -20.66 -6.75
C ASP A 193 11.69 -22.07 -6.23
N LYS A 194 11.83 -22.23 -4.91
CA LYS A 194 11.98 -23.51 -4.22
C LYS A 194 10.62 -24.15 -3.90
#